data_b6e3b474f2f4ae53d83b72366b674f80
#
_entry.id   b6e3b474f2f4ae53d83b72366b674f80
#
_cell.length_a   1.000
_cell.length_b   1.000
_cell.length_c   1.000
_cell.angle_alpha   90.00
_cell.angle_beta   90.00
_cell.angle_gamma   90.00
#
_symmetry.space_group_name_H-M   'P 1'
#
loop_
_entity.id
_entity.type
_entity.pdbx_description
1 polymer ?
#
loop_
_entity_poly.entity_id
_entity_poly.type
_entity_poly.pdbx_seq_one_letter_code
_entity_poly.pdbx_strand_id
1 'polypeptide(L)'
;MSKTVGNNTVRLEWRDIDWKKVERQVFRLQKRIYQAERRGDVKTVRGLQKLLVKSWSARVLAVRRVTQDNQGKKTAGVDGVKALSPKARMSLVGQLKLGSKAKPARRVWIPKPGRDEKRPLGIPTMYDRALQALVKMALEPQWEARFEPNSYGFRPGRSCHNAIGAIFLSLRFKSKWVLDADIAKCFDKIDHSKLLNKIDTFPAIRRQIRAWLKAGVIDSRQLIPTDEGTPQGGVISPLLANIALHGMEESIKDFMEELPGKGSRIKRRKAVSLIRYADDFVIIHENKDVIIKCRDHISEWLKGMGLELKEAKTHITHTLEGDKPGFDFLGFNIRQHKVGKYKTGSNTYGKPLGFKTIIKPSKKAINTHYQKLKQIVDSHISAPQEVLINHLNPVIRGWSNYYSTVVSKEVFSQMDNLLYQKLARWGRKIHPNKTGKWVARKYWQMIDNRNWAFATRSESNPMQLRTHAETPIIRHIKVKGEASPYDGNLKYWSTRMGKQPGVPTRVSKLLKRQKGKCAHCGLRFREEDVMEIDHVIPKSKGGKNTYKNLQLLHRHCHDVKTASDGSLGSHDNQVVEEPDDGKLSSPVLKTSRVGDCPA
;
A
#
# COMPACT_ATOMS: atom_id res chain seq x y z
N MET A 1 53.45 -34.60 20.13
CA MET A 1 52.43 -34.76 19.11
C MET A 1 51.27 -33.86 19.48
N SER A 2 51.22 -32.66 18.91
CA SER A 2 50.20 -31.63 19.16
C SER A 2 49.06 -31.88 18.19
N LYS A 3 47.86 -32.20 18.71
CA LYS A 3 46.63 -32.31 17.91
C LYS A 3 46.10 -30.91 17.66
N THR A 4 46.29 -30.39 16.44
CA THR A 4 45.58 -29.23 15.90
C THR A 4 44.11 -29.59 15.69
N VAL A 5 43.26 -29.13 16.62
CA VAL A 5 41.80 -29.16 16.44
C VAL A 5 41.45 -28.07 15.43
N GLY A 6 41.21 -28.48 14.19
CA GLY A 6 40.72 -27.62 13.15
C GLY A 6 39.29 -27.11 13.47
N ASN A 7 39.16 -25.85 13.82
CA ASN A 7 37.87 -25.16 13.94
C ASN A 7 37.24 -25.02 12.56
N ASN A 8 36.55 -26.06 12.06
CA ASN A 8 35.65 -25.96 10.93
C ASN A 8 34.38 -25.23 11.39
N THR A 9 34.43 -23.89 11.51
CA THR A 9 33.25 -23.07 11.60
C THR A 9 32.54 -23.12 10.24
N VAL A 10 31.54 -23.99 10.13
CA VAL A 10 30.64 -24.03 8.97
C VAL A 10 30.10 -22.61 8.75
N ARG A 11 30.61 -21.93 7.73
CA ARG A 11 30.13 -20.59 7.36
C ARG A 11 28.71 -20.73 6.81
N LEU A 12 27.71 -20.34 7.60
CA LEU A 12 26.32 -20.32 7.21
C LEU A 12 26.18 -19.45 5.94
N GLU A 13 25.74 -20.05 4.84
CA GLU A 13 25.47 -19.34 3.60
C GLU A 13 24.05 -18.75 3.59
N TRP A 14 23.83 -17.77 2.70
CA TRP A 14 22.52 -17.10 2.56
C TRP A 14 21.39 -18.07 2.23
N ARG A 15 21.66 -19.12 1.44
CA ARG A 15 20.68 -20.16 1.03
C ARG A 15 20.30 -21.11 2.17
N ASP A 16 21.20 -21.29 3.17
CA ASP A 16 21.01 -22.24 4.27
C ASP A 16 20.25 -21.62 5.46
N ILE A 17 19.82 -20.35 5.33
CA ILE A 17 19.12 -19.64 6.39
C ILE A 17 17.71 -20.22 6.57
N ASP A 18 17.40 -20.71 7.78
CA ASP A 18 16.03 -21.04 8.17
C ASP A 18 15.15 -19.78 8.33
N TRP A 19 14.59 -19.33 7.23
CA TRP A 19 13.74 -18.13 7.19
C TRP A 19 12.50 -18.25 8.07
N LYS A 20 11.95 -19.43 8.23
CA LYS A 20 10.82 -19.70 9.13
C LYS A 20 11.18 -19.38 10.58
N LYS A 21 12.35 -19.81 11.03
CA LYS A 21 12.89 -19.53 12.38
C LYS A 21 13.18 -18.04 12.55
N VAL A 22 13.86 -17.44 11.57
CA VAL A 22 14.18 -16.01 11.53
C VAL A 22 12.93 -15.14 11.68
N GLU A 23 11.94 -15.33 10.83
CA GLU A 23 10.71 -14.55 10.82
C GLU A 23 9.91 -14.73 12.12
N ARG A 24 9.85 -15.95 12.66
CA ARG A 24 9.17 -16.21 13.94
C ARG A 24 9.84 -15.50 15.11
N GLN A 25 11.17 -15.48 15.15
CA GLN A 25 11.92 -14.81 16.21
C GLN A 25 11.68 -13.30 16.17
N VAL A 26 11.78 -12.69 14.98
CA VAL A 26 11.54 -11.26 14.82
C VAL A 26 10.11 -10.90 15.22
N PHE A 27 9.12 -11.62 14.69
CA PHE A 27 7.70 -11.35 15.01
C PHE A 27 7.40 -11.52 16.51
N ARG A 28 8.02 -12.48 17.18
CA ARG A 28 7.87 -12.64 18.63
C ARG A 28 8.35 -11.41 19.39
N LEU A 29 9.47 -10.80 18.99
CA LEU A 29 9.97 -9.56 19.59
C LEU A 29 9.04 -8.39 19.28
N GLN A 30 8.59 -8.25 18.04
CA GLN A 30 7.66 -7.20 17.61
C GLN A 30 6.34 -7.25 18.39
N LYS A 31 5.75 -8.44 18.55
CA LYS A 31 4.55 -8.64 19.36
C LYS A 31 4.77 -8.23 20.82
N ARG A 32 5.94 -8.59 21.40
CA ARG A 32 6.26 -8.21 22.78
C ARG A 32 6.45 -6.70 22.95
N ILE A 33 7.07 -6.02 21.96
CA ILE A 33 7.19 -4.55 21.92
C ILE A 33 5.79 -3.92 21.94
N TYR A 34 4.90 -4.35 21.04
CA TYR A 34 3.52 -3.88 20.96
C TYR A 34 2.78 -4.06 22.30
N GLN A 35 2.87 -5.25 22.90
CA GLN A 35 2.20 -5.56 24.17
C GLN A 35 2.78 -4.77 25.34
N ALA A 36 4.09 -4.54 25.40
CA ALA A 36 4.73 -3.73 26.43
C ALA A 36 4.27 -2.26 26.32
N GLU A 37 4.23 -1.72 25.11
CA GLU A 37 3.73 -0.36 24.85
C GLU A 37 2.26 -0.20 25.26
N ARG A 38 1.40 -1.16 24.92
CA ARG A 38 -0.02 -1.14 25.35
C ARG A 38 -0.21 -1.15 26.87
N ARG A 39 0.79 -1.60 27.64
CA ARG A 39 0.80 -1.55 29.11
C ARG A 39 1.52 -0.33 29.67
N GLY A 40 2.08 0.54 28.82
CA GLY A 40 2.87 1.70 29.26
C GLY A 40 4.27 1.34 29.80
N ASP A 41 4.76 0.11 29.58
CA ASP A 41 6.06 -0.35 30.08
C ASP A 41 7.20 0.09 29.16
N VAL A 42 7.58 1.36 29.28
CA VAL A 42 8.63 2.01 28.47
C VAL A 42 10.00 1.32 28.64
N LYS A 43 10.33 0.84 29.85
CA LYS A 43 11.60 0.15 30.13
C LYS A 43 11.70 -1.13 29.30
N THR A 44 10.66 -1.96 29.32
CA THR A 44 10.60 -3.20 28.51
C THR A 44 10.59 -2.90 27.02
N VAL A 45 9.85 -1.89 26.55
CA VAL A 45 9.86 -1.47 25.14
C VAL A 45 11.28 -1.17 24.67
N ARG A 46 12.00 -0.29 25.38
CA ARG A 46 13.38 0.09 25.04
C ARG A 46 14.35 -1.08 25.11
N GLY A 47 14.19 -1.98 26.10
CA GLY A 47 14.98 -3.21 26.21
C GLY A 47 14.78 -4.15 25.02
N LEU A 48 13.51 -4.39 24.63
CA LEU A 48 13.16 -5.23 23.48
C LEU A 48 13.60 -4.61 22.14
N GLN A 49 13.51 -3.30 21.99
CA GLN A 49 14.03 -2.59 20.82
C GLN A 49 15.55 -2.77 20.69
N LYS A 50 16.30 -2.61 21.79
CA LYS A 50 17.75 -2.88 21.82
C LYS A 50 18.08 -4.32 21.43
N LEU A 51 17.31 -5.28 21.97
CA LEU A 51 17.46 -6.69 21.63
C LEU A 51 17.19 -6.96 20.15
N LEU A 52 16.11 -6.39 19.59
CA LEU A 52 15.73 -6.58 18.21
C LEU A 52 16.82 -6.07 17.25
N VAL A 53 17.31 -4.85 17.42
CA VAL A 53 18.32 -4.28 16.51
C VAL A 53 19.69 -4.97 16.61
N LYS A 54 19.97 -5.63 17.72
CA LYS A 54 21.16 -6.47 17.91
C LYS A 54 20.96 -7.90 17.38
N SER A 55 19.73 -8.35 17.23
CA SER A 55 19.39 -9.71 16.80
C SER A 55 19.88 -9.99 15.39
N TRP A 56 20.62 -11.10 15.23
CA TRP A 56 21.02 -11.60 13.91
C TRP A 56 19.79 -11.83 13.00
N SER A 57 18.74 -12.43 13.54
CA SER A 57 17.50 -12.68 12.79
C SER A 57 16.84 -11.40 12.24
N ALA A 58 16.86 -10.30 13.00
CA ALA A 58 16.31 -9.03 12.53
C ALA A 58 17.22 -8.39 11.47
N ARG A 59 18.55 -8.47 11.62
CA ARG A 59 19.49 -7.95 10.61
C ARG A 59 19.36 -8.69 9.28
N VAL A 60 19.34 -10.02 9.30
CA VAL A 60 19.24 -10.82 8.09
C VAL A 60 17.88 -10.61 7.40
N LEU A 61 16.80 -10.47 8.15
CA LEU A 61 15.48 -10.18 7.61
C LEU A 61 15.42 -8.76 6.99
N ALA A 62 16.05 -7.77 7.62
CA ALA A 62 16.15 -6.41 7.08
C ALA A 62 16.90 -6.39 5.73
N VAL A 63 18.03 -7.09 5.65
CA VAL A 63 18.79 -7.22 4.40
C VAL A 63 17.96 -7.91 3.32
N ARG A 64 17.30 -9.04 3.64
CA ARG A 64 16.43 -9.76 2.69
C ARG A 64 15.35 -8.86 2.11
N ARG A 65 14.60 -8.15 2.97
CA ARG A 65 13.51 -7.25 2.53
C ARG A 65 13.97 -6.22 1.52
N VAL A 66 15.16 -5.65 1.71
CA VAL A 66 15.67 -4.57 0.87
C VAL A 66 16.35 -5.11 -0.39
N THR A 67 17.11 -6.20 -0.28
CA THR A 67 17.96 -6.69 -1.37
C THR A 67 17.35 -7.80 -2.22
N GLN A 68 16.27 -8.43 -1.74
CA GLN A 68 15.64 -9.56 -2.41
C GLN A 68 14.15 -9.33 -2.66
N ASP A 69 13.39 -8.94 -1.65
CA ASP A 69 11.93 -8.87 -1.73
C ASP A 69 11.43 -7.56 -2.38
N ASN A 70 12.16 -6.45 -2.22
CA ASN A 70 11.78 -5.14 -2.73
C ASN A 70 12.23 -4.95 -4.18
N GLN A 71 11.34 -4.39 -5.02
CA GLN A 71 11.68 -3.97 -6.40
C GLN A 71 12.81 -2.94 -6.46
N GLY A 72 12.97 -2.11 -5.42
CA GLY A 72 14.06 -1.14 -5.28
C GLY A 72 15.48 -1.77 -5.24
N LYS A 73 15.60 -3.10 -5.17
CA LYS A 73 16.90 -3.82 -5.25
C LYS A 73 17.69 -3.51 -6.52
N LYS A 74 17.00 -3.15 -7.61
CA LYS A 74 17.60 -2.80 -8.90
C LYS A 74 18.06 -1.32 -8.98
N THR A 75 17.76 -0.50 -7.97
CA THR A 75 18.04 0.94 -7.95
C THR A 75 19.18 1.25 -6.97
N ALA A 76 20.27 1.80 -7.49
CA ALA A 76 21.43 2.18 -6.67
C ALA A 76 21.22 3.50 -5.92
N GLY A 77 21.85 3.64 -4.74
CA GLY A 77 22.05 4.91 -4.06
C GLY A 77 23.21 5.71 -4.67
N VAL A 78 23.82 6.59 -3.88
CA VAL A 78 25.01 7.38 -4.27
C VAL A 78 26.26 6.52 -4.43
N ASP A 79 26.28 5.35 -3.81
CA ASP A 79 27.38 4.39 -3.83
C ASP A 79 27.38 3.44 -5.05
N GLY A 80 26.39 3.57 -5.95
CA GLY A 80 26.26 2.71 -7.13
C GLY A 80 25.84 1.26 -6.82
N VAL A 81 25.71 0.87 -5.55
CA VAL A 81 25.46 -0.51 -5.12
C VAL A 81 24.01 -0.93 -5.40
N LYS A 82 23.85 -2.03 -6.13
CA LYS A 82 22.55 -2.65 -6.48
C LYS A 82 22.71 -4.16 -6.67
N ALA A 83 21.59 -4.91 -6.63
CA ALA A 83 21.54 -6.35 -6.97
C ALA A 83 22.59 -7.21 -6.25
N LEU A 84 22.66 -7.14 -4.91
CA LEU A 84 23.67 -7.82 -4.10
C LEU A 84 23.62 -9.36 -4.25
N SER A 85 24.80 -9.98 -4.44
CA SER A 85 24.98 -11.43 -4.40
C SER A 85 24.70 -12.01 -3.00
N PRO A 86 24.46 -13.32 -2.85
CA PRO A 86 24.28 -13.98 -1.56
C PRO A 86 25.42 -13.69 -0.58
N LYS A 87 26.68 -13.76 -1.03
CA LYS A 87 27.88 -13.44 -0.22
C LYS A 87 27.89 -11.99 0.24
N ALA A 88 27.57 -11.04 -0.66
CA ALA A 88 27.49 -9.62 -0.33
C ALA A 88 26.34 -9.31 0.66
N ARG A 89 25.21 -10.04 0.59
CA ARG A 89 24.13 -9.92 1.58
C ARG A 89 24.58 -10.36 2.97
N MET A 90 25.29 -11.50 3.09
CA MET A 90 25.84 -11.96 4.37
C MET A 90 26.85 -10.97 4.96
N SER A 91 27.73 -10.41 4.12
CA SER A 91 28.66 -9.33 4.52
C SER A 91 27.89 -8.12 5.05
N LEU A 92 26.85 -7.68 4.35
CA LEU A 92 25.99 -6.55 4.76
C LEU A 92 25.33 -6.81 6.13
N VAL A 93 24.85 -8.04 6.40
CA VAL A 93 24.27 -8.41 7.73
C VAL A 93 25.27 -8.17 8.87
N GLY A 94 26.54 -8.55 8.68
CA GLY A 94 27.61 -8.31 9.66
C GLY A 94 27.93 -6.84 9.89
N GLN A 95 27.80 -6.03 8.85
CA GLN A 95 28.10 -4.59 8.88
C GLN A 95 27.00 -3.74 9.52
N LEU A 96 25.74 -4.21 9.58
CA LEU A 96 24.63 -3.42 10.12
C LEU A 96 24.83 -3.08 11.60
N LYS A 97 25.15 -1.82 11.87
CA LYS A 97 25.31 -1.26 13.22
C LYS A 97 24.70 0.13 13.30
N LEU A 98 24.01 0.43 14.41
CA LEU A 98 23.57 1.78 14.71
C LEU A 98 24.78 2.68 14.93
N GLY A 99 24.75 3.89 14.37
CA GLY A 99 25.84 4.86 14.46
C GLY A 99 25.31 6.30 14.54
N SER A 100 26.18 7.22 14.15
CA SER A 100 25.88 8.67 14.05
C SER A 100 26.13 9.22 12.65
N LYS A 101 26.41 8.37 11.68
CA LYS A 101 26.72 8.77 10.30
C LYS A 101 25.70 8.14 9.35
N ALA A 102 25.42 8.83 8.24
CA ALA A 102 24.63 8.35 7.13
C ALA A 102 25.18 8.96 5.83
N LYS A 103 25.05 8.24 4.71
CA LYS A 103 25.40 8.79 3.40
C LYS A 103 24.24 9.60 2.84
N PRO A 104 24.49 10.64 2.04
CA PRO A 104 23.44 11.41 1.36
C PRO A 104 22.55 10.50 0.50
N ALA A 105 21.29 10.88 0.34
CA ALA A 105 20.40 10.19 -0.58
C ALA A 105 20.62 10.68 -2.02
N ARG A 106 20.53 9.79 -3.02
CA ARG A 106 20.57 10.18 -4.43
C ARG A 106 19.23 10.72 -4.87
N ARG A 107 19.17 11.94 -5.40
CA ARG A 107 17.95 12.55 -5.94
C ARG A 107 17.56 11.89 -7.26
N VAL A 108 16.28 11.56 -7.38
CA VAL A 108 15.64 11.13 -8.63
C VAL A 108 14.30 11.84 -8.76
N TRP A 109 14.07 12.45 -9.93
CA TRP A 109 12.86 13.18 -10.21
C TRP A 109 11.86 12.27 -10.94
N ILE A 110 10.68 12.04 -10.36
CA ILE A 110 9.62 11.22 -10.96
C ILE A 110 8.47 12.13 -11.41
N PRO A 111 8.04 12.05 -12.69
CA PRO A 111 6.88 12.81 -13.17
C PRO A 111 5.62 12.50 -12.35
N LYS A 112 4.85 13.53 -11.98
CA LYS A 112 3.52 13.33 -11.40
C LYS A 112 2.53 13.00 -12.53
N PRO A 113 1.68 11.98 -12.40
CA PRO A 113 0.70 11.64 -13.42
C PRO A 113 -0.21 12.82 -13.77
N GLY A 114 -0.29 13.18 -15.06
CA GLY A 114 -1.16 14.26 -15.56
C GLY A 114 -0.78 15.68 -15.13
N ARG A 115 0.49 15.92 -14.79
CA ARG A 115 1.06 17.24 -14.44
C ARG A 115 2.50 17.33 -14.91
N ASP A 116 2.96 18.55 -15.22
CA ASP A 116 4.36 18.84 -15.57
C ASP A 116 5.30 18.80 -14.36
N GLU A 117 4.74 18.86 -13.16
CA GLU A 117 5.49 18.78 -11.92
C GLU A 117 6.15 17.41 -11.70
N LYS A 118 7.38 17.42 -11.22
CA LYS A 118 8.13 16.23 -10.81
C LYS A 118 8.14 16.09 -9.29
N ARG A 119 8.13 14.85 -8.81
CA ARG A 119 8.30 14.51 -7.40
C ARG A 119 9.77 14.20 -7.11
N PRO A 120 10.39 14.86 -6.12
CA PRO A 120 11.75 14.57 -5.72
C PRO A 120 11.79 13.31 -4.85
N LEU A 121 12.47 12.24 -5.31
CA LEU A 121 12.75 11.09 -4.47
C LEU A 121 14.22 11.11 -4.03
N GLY A 122 14.47 10.81 -2.76
CA GLY A 122 15.81 10.57 -2.22
C GLY A 122 16.04 9.07 -2.04
N ILE A 123 16.96 8.50 -2.78
CA ILE A 123 17.28 7.06 -2.75
C ILE A 123 18.51 6.85 -1.85
N PRO A 124 18.34 6.28 -0.63
CA PRO A 124 19.47 5.99 0.25
C PRO A 124 20.33 4.85 -0.30
N THR A 125 21.54 4.69 0.22
CA THR A 125 22.41 3.55 -0.07
C THR A 125 21.75 2.22 0.32
N MET A 126 22.24 1.12 -0.22
CA MET A 126 21.72 -0.21 0.14
C MET A 126 21.91 -0.51 1.64
N TYR A 127 23.05 -0.07 2.20
CA TYR A 127 23.32 -0.13 3.63
C TYR A 127 22.29 0.65 4.46
N ASP A 128 22.06 1.92 4.13
CA ASP A 128 21.11 2.75 4.87
C ASP A 128 19.68 2.23 4.75
N ARG A 129 19.27 1.74 3.57
CA ARG A 129 17.95 1.09 3.41
C ARG A 129 17.79 -0.13 4.32
N ALA A 130 18.80 -0.99 4.41
CA ALA A 130 18.77 -2.16 5.29
C ALA A 130 18.75 -1.76 6.77
N LEU A 131 19.54 -0.75 7.15
CA LEU A 131 19.56 -0.24 8.52
C LEU A 131 18.24 0.48 8.88
N GLN A 132 17.64 1.25 7.94
CA GLN A 132 16.30 1.84 8.10
C GLN A 132 15.23 0.76 8.26
N ALA A 133 15.29 -0.33 7.50
CA ALA A 133 14.37 -1.46 7.64
C ALA A 133 14.50 -2.12 9.02
N LEU A 134 15.71 -2.28 9.53
CA LEU A 134 15.99 -2.81 10.87
C LEU A 134 15.41 -1.92 11.97
N VAL A 135 15.66 -0.60 11.90
CA VAL A 135 15.12 0.38 12.87
C VAL A 135 13.60 0.46 12.78
N LYS A 136 13.03 0.44 11.57
CA LYS A 136 11.58 0.39 11.36
C LYS A 136 10.97 -0.82 12.06
N MET A 137 11.54 -2.02 11.92
CA MET A 137 11.04 -3.23 12.60
C MET A 137 11.01 -3.08 14.14
N ALA A 138 11.88 -2.27 14.73
CA ALA A 138 11.90 -2.01 16.16
C ALA A 138 10.90 -0.94 16.61
N LEU A 139 10.70 0.12 15.80
CA LEU A 139 9.83 1.25 16.16
C LEU A 139 8.37 1.03 15.78
N GLU A 140 8.10 0.41 14.63
CA GLU A 140 6.74 0.28 14.10
C GLU A 140 5.76 -0.43 15.04
N PRO A 141 6.11 -1.54 15.74
CA PRO A 141 5.20 -2.16 16.72
C PRO A 141 4.84 -1.26 17.90
N GLN A 142 5.79 -0.44 18.38
CA GLN A 142 5.56 0.55 19.42
C GLN A 142 4.54 1.58 18.95
N TRP A 143 4.77 2.18 17.79
CA TRP A 143 3.91 3.23 17.26
C TRP A 143 2.54 2.72 16.79
N GLU A 144 2.45 1.49 16.30
CA GLU A 144 1.16 0.85 16.01
C GLU A 144 0.28 0.65 17.25
N ALA A 145 0.88 0.57 18.45
CA ALA A 145 0.12 0.56 19.71
C ALA A 145 -0.40 1.94 20.12
N ARG A 146 0.20 3.02 19.61
CA ARG A 146 -0.16 4.43 19.90
C ARG A 146 -1.08 5.05 18.85
N PHE A 147 -0.84 4.72 17.55
CA PHE A 147 -1.52 5.41 16.44
C PHE A 147 -3.05 5.37 16.56
N GLU A 148 -3.64 6.52 16.28
CA GLU A 148 -5.07 6.74 16.26
C GLU A 148 -5.79 5.78 15.30
N PRO A 149 -7.02 5.35 15.63
CA PRO A 149 -7.77 4.35 14.87
C PRO A 149 -8.16 4.83 13.47
N ASN A 150 -8.31 6.13 13.22
CA ASN A 150 -8.68 6.69 11.93
C ASN A 150 -7.49 7.22 11.11
N SER A 151 -6.26 6.87 11.48
CA SER A 151 -5.06 7.06 10.66
C SER A 151 -4.77 5.79 9.86
N TYR A 152 -4.70 5.87 8.53
CA TYR A 152 -4.66 4.70 7.64
C TYR A 152 -3.43 4.62 6.73
N GLY A 153 -2.89 5.74 6.28
CA GLY A 153 -1.77 5.78 5.34
C GLY A 153 -0.49 5.18 5.91
N PHE A 154 0.25 4.43 5.11
CA PHE A 154 1.55 3.83 5.43
C PHE A 154 1.59 2.90 6.66
N ARG A 155 0.45 2.45 7.14
CA ARG A 155 0.33 1.56 8.30
C ARG A 155 0.08 0.12 7.86
N PRO A 156 0.68 -0.89 8.53
CA PRO A 156 0.48 -2.29 8.19
C PRO A 156 -0.98 -2.72 8.40
N GLY A 157 -1.51 -3.52 7.47
CA GLY A 157 -2.88 -4.02 7.51
C GLY A 157 -3.98 -2.97 7.25
N ARG A 158 -3.61 -1.73 6.91
CA ARG A 158 -4.53 -0.63 6.61
C ARG A 158 -4.38 -0.16 5.17
N SER A 159 -5.45 0.39 4.59
CA SER A 159 -5.49 0.83 3.19
C SER A 159 -6.39 2.04 3.01
N CYS A 160 -6.35 2.68 1.84
CA CYS A 160 -7.27 3.74 1.46
C CYS A 160 -8.74 3.31 1.57
N HIS A 161 -9.07 2.05 1.27
CA HIS A 161 -10.42 1.51 1.41
C HIS A 161 -10.92 1.50 2.87
N ASN A 162 -10.01 1.40 3.85
CA ASN A 162 -10.38 1.55 5.26
C ASN A 162 -10.75 3.01 5.59
N ALA A 163 -10.02 3.99 5.04
CA ALA A 163 -10.35 5.41 5.19
C ALA A 163 -11.72 5.72 4.55
N ILE A 164 -11.95 5.26 3.32
CA ILE A 164 -13.24 5.39 2.63
C ILE A 164 -14.37 4.71 3.42
N GLY A 165 -14.12 3.54 3.99
CA GLY A 165 -15.08 2.86 4.88
C GLY A 165 -15.38 3.66 6.15
N ALA A 166 -14.39 4.34 6.74
CA ALA A 166 -14.58 5.21 7.89
C ALA A 166 -15.41 6.45 7.55
N ILE A 167 -15.14 7.09 6.40
CA ILE A 167 -15.92 8.22 5.89
C ILE A 167 -17.37 7.80 5.66
N PHE A 168 -17.60 6.66 5.00
CA PHE A 168 -18.95 6.14 4.79
C PHE A 168 -19.71 5.96 6.12
N LEU A 169 -19.07 5.36 7.12
CA LEU A 169 -19.68 5.16 8.44
C LEU A 169 -19.99 6.47 9.15
N SER A 170 -19.16 7.51 8.97
CA SER A 170 -19.40 8.85 9.56
C SER A 170 -20.58 9.59 8.90
N LEU A 171 -20.85 9.31 7.60
CA LEU A 171 -21.86 10.01 6.80
C LEU A 171 -23.17 9.23 6.61
N ARG A 172 -23.20 7.93 6.95
CA ARG A 172 -24.30 7.04 6.54
C ARG A 172 -25.69 7.43 7.03
N PHE A 173 -25.79 8.13 8.17
CA PHE A 173 -27.07 8.46 8.79
C PHE A 173 -27.40 9.95 8.84
N LYS A 174 -26.44 10.83 8.56
CA LYS A 174 -26.63 12.27 8.60
C LYS A 174 -25.82 12.94 7.48
N SER A 175 -26.38 13.99 6.89
CA SER A 175 -25.62 14.91 6.06
C SER A 175 -24.75 15.79 6.95
N LYS A 176 -23.53 16.11 6.46
CA LYS A 176 -22.53 16.80 7.27
C LYS A 176 -21.68 17.75 6.44
N TRP A 177 -21.08 18.71 7.11
CA TRP A 177 -20.00 19.52 6.59
C TRP A 177 -18.68 18.77 6.68
N VAL A 178 -17.82 18.99 5.70
CA VAL A 178 -16.53 18.33 5.57
C VAL A 178 -15.47 19.37 5.26
N LEU A 179 -14.41 19.40 6.06
CA LEU A 179 -13.14 20.01 5.69
C LEU A 179 -12.33 18.93 4.98
N ASP A 180 -12.05 19.11 3.70
CA ASP A 180 -11.11 18.32 2.90
C ASP A 180 -9.81 19.09 2.80
N ALA A 181 -8.69 18.54 3.28
CA ALA A 181 -7.44 19.25 3.42
C ALA A 181 -6.21 18.37 3.14
N ASP A 182 -5.17 19.02 2.61
CA ASP A 182 -3.86 18.45 2.30
C ASP A 182 -2.77 19.26 3.03
N ILE A 183 -1.74 18.59 3.55
CA ILE A 183 -0.61 19.25 4.21
C ILE A 183 0.43 19.64 3.16
N ALA A 184 0.83 20.91 3.15
CA ALA A 184 1.80 21.43 2.18
C ALA A 184 3.17 20.78 2.38
N LYS A 185 3.69 20.10 1.34
CA LYS A 185 5.05 19.51 1.33
C LYS A 185 5.40 18.75 2.62
N CYS A 186 4.45 17.96 3.18
CA CYS A 186 4.55 17.34 4.49
C CYS A 186 5.91 16.65 4.72
N PHE A 187 6.37 15.80 3.79
CA PHE A 187 7.65 15.12 3.91
C PHE A 187 8.87 16.04 3.89
N ASP A 188 8.75 17.21 3.27
CA ASP A 188 9.87 18.13 3.03
C ASP A 188 9.99 19.20 4.11
N LYS A 189 8.96 19.35 4.99
CA LYS A 189 8.82 20.45 5.94
C LYS A 189 8.80 20.05 7.43
N ILE A 190 8.77 18.75 7.75
CA ILE A 190 8.74 18.27 9.14
C ILE A 190 9.98 18.79 9.90
N ASP A 191 9.77 19.51 11.01
CA ASP A 191 10.84 19.97 11.89
C ASP A 191 11.58 18.77 12.52
N HIS A 192 12.90 18.69 12.32
CA HIS A 192 13.74 17.59 12.79
C HIS A 192 13.78 17.49 14.31
N SER A 193 13.88 18.63 15.02
CA SER A 193 14.01 18.65 16.47
C SER A 193 12.72 18.19 17.14
N LYS A 194 11.57 18.71 16.67
CA LYS A 194 10.24 18.34 17.15
C LYS A 194 9.94 16.86 16.87
N LEU A 195 10.26 16.36 15.66
CA LEU A 195 10.13 14.95 15.31
C LEU A 195 10.99 14.06 16.22
N LEU A 196 12.29 14.40 16.41
CA LEU A 196 13.20 13.64 17.25
C LEU A 196 12.78 13.61 18.73
N ASN A 197 12.16 14.68 19.23
CA ASN A 197 11.60 14.71 20.58
C ASN A 197 10.37 13.79 20.69
N LYS A 198 9.54 13.74 19.65
CA LYS A 198 8.33 12.93 19.62
C LYS A 198 8.58 11.41 19.48
N ILE A 199 9.68 11.00 18.84
CA ILE A 199 9.95 9.58 18.52
C ILE A 199 10.02 8.69 19.76
N ASP A 200 10.39 9.18 20.93
CA ASP A 200 10.43 8.45 22.20
C ASP A 200 11.11 7.07 22.08
N THR A 201 12.42 7.06 21.84
CA THR A 201 13.23 5.84 21.71
C THR A 201 14.56 5.96 22.44
N PHE A 202 15.33 4.86 22.50
CA PHE A 202 16.63 4.92 23.14
C PHE A 202 17.68 5.70 22.30
N PRO A 203 18.72 6.27 22.95
CA PRO A 203 19.61 7.26 22.33
C PRO A 203 20.28 6.82 21.04
N ALA A 204 20.63 5.55 20.88
CA ALA A 204 21.32 5.08 19.67
C ALA A 204 20.41 5.14 18.41
N ILE A 205 19.11 4.74 18.53
CA ILE A 205 18.17 4.90 17.43
C ILE A 205 17.95 6.39 17.12
N ARG A 206 17.79 7.23 18.15
CA ARG A 206 17.58 8.66 17.98
C ARG A 206 18.75 9.31 17.24
N ARG A 207 20.02 8.98 17.59
CA ARG A 207 21.22 9.46 16.88
C ARG A 207 21.23 9.02 15.42
N GLN A 208 20.91 7.74 15.16
CA GLN A 208 20.87 7.22 13.80
C GLN A 208 19.79 7.89 12.94
N ILE A 209 18.60 8.14 13.48
CA ILE A 209 17.55 8.86 12.77
C ILE A 209 17.99 10.30 12.49
N ARG A 210 18.59 11.00 13.47
CA ARG A 210 19.15 12.34 13.26
C ARG A 210 20.19 12.34 12.12
N ALA A 211 21.04 11.31 12.04
CA ALA A 211 22.03 11.19 10.97
C ALA A 211 21.36 11.07 9.60
N TRP A 212 20.28 10.30 9.45
CA TRP A 212 19.53 10.19 8.18
C TRP A 212 18.82 11.48 7.81
N LEU A 213 18.23 12.17 8.77
CA LEU A 213 17.54 13.46 8.54
C LEU A 213 18.51 14.54 8.04
N LYS A 214 19.74 14.57 8.57
CA LYS A 214 20.78 15.55 8.24
C LYS A 214 21.76 15.10 7.15
N ALA A 215 21.58 13.92 6.57
CA ALA A 215 22.51 13.38 5.58
C ALA A 215 22.59 14.16 4.26
N GLY A 216 21.60 14.99 3.96
CA GLY A 216 21.49 15.71 2.70
C GLY A 216 21.08 14.82 1.51
N VAL A 217 21.00 15.45 0.36
CA VAL A 217 20.63 14.82 -0.91
C VAL A 217 21.62 15.23 -1.98
N ILE A 218 22.09 14.28 -2.79
CA ILE A 218 22.90 14.61 -3.98
C ILE A 218 21.97 14.70 -5.19
N ASP A 219 21.92 15.89 -5.78
CA ASP A 219 21.22 16.20 -7.02
C ASP A 219 22.23 16.74 -8.02
N SER A 220 22.29 16.18 -9.24
CA SER A 220 23.19 16.64 -10.30
C SER A 220 24.66 16.80 -9.84
N ARG A 221 25.14 15.86 -8.98
CA ARG A 221 26.47 15.84 -8.35
C ARG A 221 26.72 16.91 -7.25
N GLN A 222 25.74 17.72 -6.92
CA GLN A 222 25.83 18.68 -5.81
C GLN A 222 25.15 18.16 -4.56
N LEU A 223 25.80 18.36 -3.41
CA LEU A 223 25.21 18.03 -2.11
C LEU A 223 24.31 19.18 -1.66
N ILE A 224 23.04 18.89 -1.48
CA ILE A 224 22.04 19.81 -0.93
C ILE A 224 21.80 19.40 0.53
N PRO A 225 22.08 20.25 1.50
CA PRO A 225 21.78 19.99 2.91
C PRO A 225 20.27 19.80 3.13
N THR A 226 19.90 19.07 4.19
CA THR A 226 18.51 18.90 4.62
C THR A 226 18.38 19.36 6.07
N ASP A 227 17.82 20.54 6.29
CA ASP A 227 17.61 21.13 7.63
C ASP A 227 16.21 20.81 8.17
N GLU A 228 15.29 20.46 7.30
CA GLU A 228 13.91 20.06 7.59
C GLU A 228 13.49 18.88 6.70
N GLY A 229 12.41 18.22 7.06
CA GLY A 229 11.79 17.15 6.30
C GLY A 229 12.45 15.77 6.45
N THR A 230 11.85 14.80 5.76
CA THR A 230 12.36 13.42 5.66
C THR A 230 12.53 13.06 4.19
N PRO A 231 13.65 12.46 3.75
CA PRO A 231 13.84 12.11 2.34
C PRO A 231 12.69 11.23 1.82
N GLN A 232 11.94 11.71 0.83
CA GLN A 232 10.92 10.89 0.16
C GLN A 232 11.61 9.72 -0.55
N GLY A 233 11.29 8.47 -0.16
CA GLY A 233 11.91 7.25 -0.72
C GLY A 233 12.76 6.46 0.29
N GLY A 234 13.01 7.00 1.47
CA GLY A 234 13.58 6.24 2.59
C GLY A 234 12.61 5.18 3.13
N VAL A 235 13.11 4.02 3.54
CA VAL A 235 12.29 2.91 4.06
C VAL A 235 11.56 3.29 5.36
N ILE A 236 12.15 4.16 6.18
CA ILE A 236 11.58 4.60 7.46
C ILE A 236 10.75 5.88 7.36
N SER A 237 10.92 6.68 6.29
CA SER A 237 10.29 8.00 6.16
C SER A 237 8.75 8.00 6.31
N PRO A 238 8.01 7.00 5.77
CA PRO A 238 6.56 6.92 5.99
C PRO A 238 6.16 6.74 7.46
N LEU A 239 6.95 5.98 8.23
CA LEU A 239 6.73 5.82 9.67
C LEU A 239 7.00 7.14 10.40
N LEU A 240 8.09 7.83 10.07
CA LEU A 240 8.45 9.11 10.67
C LEU A 240 7.38 10.19 10.41
N ALA A 241 6.84 10.26 9.19
CA ALA A 241 5.75 11.15 8.86
C ALA A 241 4.48 10.84 9.68
N ASN A 242 4.13 9.56 9.84
CA ASN A 242 3.01 9.17 10.70
C ASN A 242 3.25 9.52 12.18
N ILE A 243 4.48 9.41 12.67
CA ILE A 243 4.87 9.84 14.03
C ILE A 243 4.70 11.35 14.18
N ALA A 244 5.18 12.14 13.19
CA ALA A 244 5.01 13.58 13.20
C ALA A 244 3.54 13.99 13.31
N LEU A 245 2.67 13.34 12.54
CA LEU A 245 1.24 13.65 12.45
C LEU A 245 0.36 12.93 13.50
N HIS A 246 0.93 12.07 14.34
CA HIS A 246 0.19 11.45 15.42
C HIS A 246 -0.25 12.50 16.45
N GLY A 247 -1.46 12.36 16.96
CA GLY A 247 -2.09 13.30 17.90
C GLY A 247 -3.05 14.29 17.22
N MET A 248 -3.14 14.32 15.88
CA MET A 248 -4.09 15.18 15.17
C MET A 248 -5.56 14.88 15.54
N GLU A 249 -5.92 13.58 15.57
CA GLU A 249 -7.30 13.16 15.87
C GLU A 249 -7.65 13.48 17.32
N GLU A 250 -6.73 13.21 18.26
CA GLU A 250 -6.95 13.48 19.68
C GLU A 250 -7.02 15.00 19.93
N SER A 251 -6.12 15.81 19.35
CA SER A 251 -6.16 17.27 19.47
C SER A 251 -7.50 17.86 19.04
N ILE A 252 -8.06 17.40 17.92
CA ILE A 252 -9.40 17.85 17.47
C ILE A 252 -10.50 17.39 18.44
N LYS A 253 -10.39 16.19 18.99
CA LYS A 253 -11.37 15.68 19.95
C LYS A 253 -11.32 16.43 21.28
N ASP A 254 -10.12 16.74 21.77
CA ASP A 254 -9.91 17.53 22.98
C ASP A 254 -10.45 18.97 22.79
N PHE A 255 -10.14 19.60 21.67
CA PHE A 255 -10.70 20.89 21.28
C PHE A 255 -12.24 20.88 21.26
N MET A 256 -12.86 19.79 20.75
CA MET A 256 -14.31 19.67 20.75
C MET A 256 -14.92 19.52 22.14
N GLU A 257 -14.19 18.99 23.11
CA GLU A 257 -14.66 18.93 24.51
C GLU A 257 -14.71 20.32 25.16
N GLU A 258 -13.79 21.21 24.79
CA GLU A 258 -13.69 22.56 25.30
C GLU A 258 -14.68 23.53 24.65
N LEU A 259 -15.09 23.27 23.39
CA LEU A 259 -16.02 24.16 22.69
C LEU A 259 -17.37 24.23 23.42
N PRO A 260 -17.93 25.45 23.59
CA PRO A 260 -19.29 25.60 24.08
C PRO A 260 -20.30 24.98 23.11
N GLY A 261 -21.30 24.25 23.60
CA GLY A 261 -22.31 23.63 22.76
C GLY A 261 -23.24 22.68 23.50
N LYS A 262 -24.27 22.22 22.79
CA LYS A 262 -25.28 21.30 23.35
C LYS A 262 -24.70 19.90 23.62
N GLY A 263 -25.04 19.32 24.74
CA GLY A 263 -24.68 17.95 25.13
C GLY A 263 -23.42 17.86 26.00
N SER A 264 -23.15 16.65 26.52
CA SER A 264 -21.97 16.38 27.37
C SER A 264 -20.65 16.49 26.58
N ARG A 265 -19.54 16.70 27.30
CA ARG A 265 -18.17 16.71 26.71
C ARG A 265 -17.92 15.46 25.85
N ILE A 266 -18.25 14.28 26.36
CA ILE A 266 -18.12 12.99 25.65
C ILE A 266 -18.93 12.97 24.34
N LYS A 267 -20.14 13.55 24.33
CA LYS A 267 -20.98 13.62 23.13
C LYS A 267 -20.37 14.54 22.08
N ARG A 268 -19.83 15.69 22.48
CA ARG A 268 -19.13 16.62 21.59
C ARG A 268 -17.87 15.98 21.00
N ARG A 269 -17.04 15.33 21.82
CA ARG A 269 -15.87 14.56 21.37
C ARG A 269 -16.21 13.51 20.31
N LYS A 270 -17.33 12.79 20.45
CA LYS A 270 -17.78 11.76 19.51
C LYS A 270 -18.47 12.33 18.26
N ALA A 271 -18.88 13.59 18.25
CA ALA A 271 -19.60 14.20 17.13
C ALA A 271 -18.67 14.50 15.94
N VAL A 272 -17.41 14.78 16.20
CA VAL A 272 -16.39 15.04 15.16
C VAL A 272 -15.71 13.75 14.74
N SER A 273 -15.34 13.67 13.46
CA SER A 273 -14.53 12.57 12.92
C SER A 273 -13.37 13.17 12.11
N LEU A 274 -12.13 12.90 12.53
CA LEU A 274 -10.94 13.15 11.72
C LEU A 274 -10.50 11.82 11.10
N ILE A 275 -10.37 11.76 9.77
CA ILE A 275 -9.95 10.57 9.03
C ILE A 275 -8.77 10.96 8.16
N ARG A 276 -7.62 10.31 8.39
CA ARG A 276 -6.34 10.67 7.77
C ARG A 276 -5.75 9.51 6.97
N TYR A 277 -5.23 9.83 5.80
CA TYR A 277 -4.42 8.93 4.99
C TYR A 277 -3.11 9.64 4.60
N ALA A 278 -2.03 9.37 5.31
CA ALA A 278 -0.76 10.10 5.21
C ALA A 278 -0.93 11.60 5.48
N ASP A 279 -0.69 12.43 4.48
CA ASP A 279 -0.84 13.90 4.47
C ASP A 279 -2.23 14.38 4.08
N ASP A 280 -3.04 13.54 3.40
CA ASP A 280 -4.43 13.85 3.09
C ASP A 280 -5.35 13.54 4.28
N PHE A 281 -6.28 14.43 4.65
CA PHE A 281 -7.24 14.18 5.72
C PHE A 281 -8.55 14.91 5.54
N VAL A 282 -9.59 14.40 6.21
CA VAL A 282 -10.90 15.06 6.28
C VAL A 282 -11.35 15.20 7.73
N ILE A 283 -11.98 16.34 8.06
CA ILE A 283 -12.71 16.55 9.32
C ILE A 283 -14.19 16.68 9.00
N ILE A 284 -15.03 15.93 9.71
CA ILE A 284 -16.45 15.77 9.41
C ILE A 284 -17.26 16.13 10.65
N HIS A 285 -18.20 17.09 10.52
CA HIS A 285 -19.10 17.51 11.60
C HIS A 285 -20.44 18.02 11.04
N GLU A 286 -21.49 18.04 11.85
CA GLU A 286 -22.86 18.47 11.43
C GLU A 286 -22.97 20.00 11.29
N ASN A 287 -22.17 20.79 12.00
CA ASN A 287 -22.21 22.25 12.00
C ASN A 287 -21.01 22.82 11.24
N LYS A 288 -21.27 23.80 10.34
CA LYS A 288 -20.25 24.48 9.53
C LYS A 288 -19.27 25.30 10.38
N ASP A 289 -19.78 26.05 11.37
CA ASP A 289 -18.93 26.92 12.21
C ASP A 289 -17.94 26.09 13.03
N VAL A 290 -18.34 24.90 13.46
CA VAL A 290 -17.44 23.95 14.12
C VAL A 290 -16.33 23.50 13.18
N ILE A 291 -16.66 23.22 11.90
CA ILE A 291 -15.66 22.84 10.89
C ILE A 291 -14.66 23.98 10.66
N ILE A 292 -15.13 25.24 10.61
CA ILE A 292 -14.25 26.41 10.45
C ILE A 292 -13.30 26.50 11.66
N LYS A 293 -13.82 26.42 12.89
CA LYS A 293 -12.99 26.41 14.10
C LYS A 293 -12.01 25.22 14.15
N CYS A 294 -12.41 24.03 13.70
CA CYS A 294 -11.52 22.88 13.57
C CYS A 294 -10.41 23.10 12.54
N ARG A 295 -10.67 23.81 11.43
CA ARG A 295 -9.65 24.18 10.44
C ARG A 295 -8.59 25.09 11.09
N ASP A 296 -9.02 26.09 11.82
CA ASP A 296 -8.12 27.06 12.44
C ASP A 296 -7.28 26.39 13.55
N HIS A 297 -7.91 25.55 14.38
CA HIS A 297 -7.23 24.79 15.41
C HIS A 297 -6.18 23.81 14.84
N ILE A 298 -6.52 23.06 13.77
CA ILE A 298 -5.56 22.12 13.17
C ILE A 298 -4.44 22.83 12.43
N SER A 299 -4.70 24.01 11.86
CA SER A 299 -3.67 24.86 11.26
C SER A 299 -2.63 25.29 12.30
N GLU A 300 -3.05 25.69 13.48
CA GLU A 300 -2.15 26.03 14.58
C GLU A 300 -1.40 24.82 15.12
N TRP A 301 -2.09 23.67 15.28
CA TRP A 301 -1.45 22.43 15.70
C TRP A 301 -0.33 21.99 14.74
N LEU A 302 -0.54 22.13 13.42
CA LEU A 302 0.46 21.78 12.40
C LEU A 302 1.71 22.66 12.49
N LYS A 303 1.59 23.97 12.80
CA LYS A 303 2.74 24.86 13.02
C LYS A 303 3.65 24.35 14.14
N GLY A 304 3.05 23.70 15.16
CA GLY A 304 3.79 22.99 16.20
C GLY A 304 4.77 21.94 15.67
N MET A 305 4.62 21.46 14.44
CA MET A 305 5.51 20.48 13.79
C MET A 305 6.27 21.06 12.57
N GLY A 306 6.18 22.38 12.34
CA GLY A 306 6.74 23.07 11.17
C GLY A 306 5.93 22.85 9.90
N LEU A 307 4.67 22.48 10.02
CA LEU A 307 3.80 22.15 8.90
C LEU A 307 2.67 23.17 8.74
N GLU A 308 2.12 23.24 7.53
CA GLU A 308 1.02 24.13 7.19
C GLU A 308 0.00 23.44 6.27
N LEU A 309 -1.23 23.92 6.28
CA LEU A 309 -2.26 23.49 5.34
C LEU A 309 -1.95 24.01 3.93
N LYS A 310 -2.26 23.23 2.92
CA LYS A 310 -2.20 23.66 1.53
C LYS A 310 -3.51 24.37 1.16
N GLU A 311 -3.54 25.70 1.22
CA GLU A 311 -4.75 26.51 1.00
C GLU A 311 -5.48 26.17 -0.30
N ALA A 312 -4.76 26.04 -1.42
CA ALA A 312 -5.34 25.71 -2.73
C ALA A 312 -6.06 24.35 -2.79
N LYS A 313 -5.89 23.49 -1.75
CA LYS A 313 -6.52 22.18 -1.63
C LYS A 313 -7.33 22.03 -0.34
N THR A 314 -7.52 23.09 0.41
CA THR A 314 -8.31 23.07 1.64
C THR A 314 -9.68 23.64 1.35
N HIS A 315 -10.70 22.78 1.36
CA HIS A 315 -12.07 23.14 1.00
C HIS A 315 -13.06 22.71 2.07
N ILE A 316 -14.06 23.55 2.30
CA ILE A 316 -15.21 23.21 3.17
C ILE A 316 -16.43 23.02 2.27
N THR A 317 -17.01 21.81 2.31
CA THR A 317 -18.16 21.43 1.50
C THR A 317 -19.22 20.75 2.36
N HIS A 318 -20.48 20.78 1.91
CA HIS A 318 -21.56 19.99 2.49
C HIS A 318 -21.81 18.73 1.64
N THR A 319 -22.10 17.59 2.30
CA THR A 319 -22.24 16.31 1.59
C THR A 319 -23.52 16.18 0.76
N LEU A 320 -24.56 16.94 1.08
CA LEU A 320 -25.90 16.85 0.47
C LEU A 320 -26.34 18.16 -0.22
N GLU A 321 -26.00 19.32 0.33
CA GLU A 321 -26.54 20.63 -0.03
C GLU A 321 -25.45 21.58 -0.54
N GLY A 322 -25.84 22.69 -1.20
CA GLY A 322 -24.96 23.68 -1.82
C GLY A 322 -24.77 23.43 -3.33
N ASP A 323 -24.02 24.30 -3.99
CA ASP A 323 -23.84 24.29 -5.45
C ASP A 323 -23.04 23.07 -5.92
N LYS A 324 -22.03 22.68 -5.16
CA LYS A 324 -21.17 21.50 -5.47
C LYS A 324 -21.07 20.60 -4.24
N PRO A 325 -22.17 19.86 -3.90
CA PRO A 325 -22.16 18.99 -2.74
C PRO A 325 -21.26 17.78 -2.95
N GLY A 326 -20.63 17.33 -1.84
CA GLY A 326 -19.70 16.23 -1.84
C GLY A 326 -18.24 16.67 -2.04
N PHE A 327 -17.32 15.73 -2.02
CA PHE A 327 -15.89 15.95 -2.13
C PHE A 327 -15.19 14.74 -2.73
N ASP A 328 -13.96 14.94 -3.20
CA ASP A 328 -13.10 13.88 -3.73
C ASP A 328 -12.01 13.55 -2.71
N PHE A 329 -11.89 12.29 -2.31
CA PHE A 329 -10.86 11.83 -1.39
C PHE A 329 -10.24 10.52 -1.88
N LEU A 330 -8.91 10.45 -2.00
CA LEU A 330 -8.15 9.28 -2.46
C LEU A 330 -8.67 8.70 -3.79
N GLY A 331 -9.08 9.58 -4.72
CA GLY A 331 -9.61 9.18 -6.03
C GLY A 331 -11.08 8.74 -6.01
N PHE A 332 -11.77 8.81 -4.88
CA PHE A 332 -13.20 8.53 -4.75
C PHE A 332 -13.99 9.83 -4.61
N ASN A 333 -15.10 9.93 -5.29
CA ASN A 333 -16.09 10.98 -5.07
C ASN A 333 -17.12 10.50 -4.05
N ILE A 334 -17.28 11.25 -2.97
CA ILE A 334 -18.20 10.98 -1.88
C ILE A 334 -19.29 12.05 -1.87
N ARG A 335 -20.53 11.64 -2.09
CA ARG A 335 -21.67 12.55 -2.15
C ARG A 335 -22.93 11.90 -1.61
N GLN A 336 -23.82 12.72 -1.03
CA GLN A 336 -25.18 12.32 -0.70
C GLN A 336 -26.15 12.88 -1.74
N HIS A 337 -27.18 12.09 -2.06
CA HIS A 337 -28.19 12.44 -3.05
C HIS A 337 -29.55 12.36 -2.40
N LYS A 338 -30.37 13.43 -2.53
CA LYS A 338 -31.78 13.41 -2.13
C LYS A 338 -32.51 12.32 -2.88
N VAL A 339 -33.32 11.55 -2.19
CA VAL A 339 -34.12 10.46 -2.78
C VAL A 339 -35.50 10.41 -2.15
N GLY A 340 -36.48 9.98 -2.90
CA GLY A 340 -37.84 9.84 -2.42
C GLY A 340 -38.00 8.73 -1.36
N LYS A 341 -39.17 8.72 -0.71
CA LYS A 341 -39.52 7.85 0.44
C LYS A 341 -39.20 6.37 0.21
N TYR A 342 -39.47 5.84 -0.97
CA TYR A 342 -39.30 4.41 -1.29
C TYR A 342 -37.86 4.03 -1.70
N LYS A 343 -36.97 5.00 -1.95
CA LYS A 343 -35.57 4.77 -2.35
C LYS A 343 -34.59 5.12 -1.25
N THR A 344 -35.06 5.63 -0.10
CA THR A 344 -34.20 6.04 1.02
C THR A 344 -33.79 4.87 1.90
N GLY A 345 -32.62 4.99 2.56
CA GLY A 345 -32.26 4.13 3.69
C GLY A 345 -32.95 4.60 4.96
N SER A 346 -32.91 3.77 6.00
CA SER A 346 -33.40 4.11 7.35
C SER A 346 -32.25 4.22 8.34
N ASN A 347 -32.44 5.04 9.39
CA ASN A 347 -31.56 5.08 10.54
C ASN A 347 -31.77 3.83 11.44
N THR A 348 -31.05 3.75 12.55
CA THR A 348 -31.13 2.64 13.52
C THR A 348 -32.52 2.51 14.19
N TYR A 349 -33.36 3.54 14.11
CA TYR A 349 -34.72 3.59 14.65
C TYR A 349 -35.81 3.43 13.57
N GLY A 350 -35.42 3.00 12.36
CA GLY A 350 -36.35 2.81 11.24
C GLY A 350 -36.82 4.10 10.54
N LYS A 351 -36.41 5.30 11.00
CA LYS A 351 -36.80 6.57 10.38
C LYS A 351 -36.11 6.76 9.02
N PRO A 352 -36.85 7.09 7.95
CA PRO A 352 -36.30 7.37 6.63
C PRO A 352 -35.29 8.52 6.66
N LEU A 353 -34.17 8.39 5.94
CA LEU A 353 -33.11 9.41 5.91
C LEU A 353 -33.38 10.52 4.90
N GLY A 354 -34.17 10.27 3.83
CA GLY A 354 -34.40 11.20 2.73
C GLY A 354 -33.23 11.33 1.74
N PHE A 355 -32.13 10.62 1.96
CA PHE A 355 -30.97 10.62 1.10
C PHE A 355 -30.25 9.26 1.03
N LYS A 356 -29.39 9.10 0.04
CA LYS A 356 -28.43 7.99 -0.09
C LYS A 356 -27.01 8.54 -0.15
N THR A 357 -26.10 7.96 0.63
CA THR A 357 -24.66 8.20 0.51
C THR A 357 -24.09 7.30 -0.57
N ILE A 358 -23.58 7.89 -1.64
CA ILE A 358 -22.99 7.20 -2.79
C ILE A 358 -21.51 7.56 -2.88
N ILE A 359 -20.69 6.53 -3.03
CA ILE A 359 -19.25 6.66 -3.28
C ILE A 359 -18.97 6.05 -4.64
N LYS A 360 -18.32 6.80 -5.52
CA LYS A 360 -17.98 6.41 -6.90
C LYS A 360 -16.51 6.73 -7.17
N PRO A 361 -15.89 6.20 -8.26
CA PRO A 361 -14.65 6.76 -8.78
C PRO A 361 -14.80 8.26 -9.07
N SER A 362 -13.82 9.09 -8.73
CA SER A 362 -13.85 10.52 -9.03
C SER A 362 -13.76 10.76 -10.55
N LYS A 363 -14.30 11.88 -11.05
CA LYS A 363 -14.21 12.25 -12.46
C LYS A 363 -12.76 12.32 -12.94
N LYS A 364 -11.86 12.84 -12.08
CA LYS A 364 -10.43 12.92 -12.36
C LYS A 364 -9.81 11.53 -12.50
N ALA A 365 -10.14 10.59 -11.61
CA ALA A 365 -9.64 9.21 -11.65
C ALA A 365 -10.12 8.47 -12.92
N ILE A 366 -11.38 8.67 -13.32
CA ILE A 366 -11.96 8.10 -14.54
C ILE A 366 -11.18 8.62 -15.76
N ASN A 367 -11.01 9.94 -15.85
CA ASN A 367 -10.30 10.56 -16.97
C ASN A 367 -8.84 10.12 -17.05
N THR A 368 -8.11 10.12 -15.92
CA THR A 368 -6.71 9.66 -15.87
C THR A 368 -6.58 8.20 -16.33
N HIS A 369 -7.50 7.34 -15.92
CA HIS A 369 -7.50 5.94 -16.35
C HIS A 369 -7.76 5.82 -17.86
N TYR A 370 -8.75 6.53 -18.38
CA TYR A 370 -9.01 6.53 -19.83
C TYR A 370 -7.82 7.03 -20.65
N GLN A 371 -7.17 8.11 -20.22
CA GLN A 371 -5.96 8.61 -20.90
C GLN A 371 -4.83 7.57 -20.86
N LYS A 372 -4.67 6.83 -19.77
CA LYS A 372 -3.69 5.73 -19.69
C LYS A 372 -3.99 4.61 -20.67
N LEU A 373 -5.26 4.17 -20.76
CA LEU A 373 -5.68 3.17 -21.75
C LEU A 373 -5.46 3.67 -23.18
N LYS A 374 -5.83 4.93 -23.45
CA LYS A 374 -5.61 5.57 -24.74
C LYS A 374 -4.14 5.58 -25.13
N GLN A 375 -3.25 5.98 -24.21
CA GLN A 375 -1.80 5.99 -24.42
C GLN A 375 -1.26 4.60 -24.77
N ILE A 376 -1.72 3.54 -24.06
CA ILE A 376 -1.31 2.17 -24.37
C ILE A 376 -1.76 1.78 -25.78
N VAL A 377 -3.02 2.02 -26.15
CA VAL A 377 -3.51 1.67 -27.48
C VAL A 377 -2.77 2.44 -28.59
N ASP A 378 -2.48 3.73 -28.36
CA ASP A 378 -1.79 4.58 -29.36
C ASP A 378 -0.32 4.19 -29.53
N SER A 379 0.36 3.76 -28.47
CA SER A 379 1.75 3.30 -28.55
C SER A 379 1.92 1.89 -29.12
N HIS A 380 0.82 1.15 -29.35
CA HIS A 380 0.83 -0.23 -29.87
C HIS A 380 0.13 -0.37 -31.24
N ILE A 381 0.26 0.65 -32.10
CA ILE A 381 -0.38 0.62 -33.44
C ILE A 381 0.20 -0.48 -34.31
N SER A 382 1.52 -0.70 -34.27
CA SER A 382 2.21 -1.71 -35.07
C SER A 382 2.39 -3.06 -34.32
N ALA A 383 1.87 -3.18 -33.12
CA ALA A 383 2.05 -4.37 -32.30
C ALA A 383 0.95 -5.43 -32.58
N PRO A 384 1.27 -6.73 -32.45
CA PRO A 384 0.28 -7.79 -32.47
C PRO A 384 -0.79 -7.61 -31.40
N GLN A 385 -2.02 -8.11 -31.67
CA GLN A 385 -3.16 -8.03 -30.75
C GLN A 385 -2.83 -8.59 -29.36
N GLU A 386 -2.08 -9.67 -29.27
CA GLU A 386 -1.67 -10.32 -28.03
C GLU A 386 -0.87 -9.39 -27.12
N VAL A 387 0.07 -8.67 -27.70
CA VAL A 387 0.91 -7.71 -26.97
C VAL A 387 0.06 -6.58 -26.39
N LEU A 388 -0.89 -6.07 -27.17
CA LEU A 388 -1.83 -5.03 -26.71
C LEU A 388 -2.71 -5.54 -25.55
N ILE A 389 -3.26 -6.76 -25.67
CA ILE A 389 -4.07 -7.39 -24.60
C ILE A 389 -3.22 -7.55 -23.33
N ASN A 390 -1.97 -8.00 -23.44
CA ASN A 390 -1.08 -8.19 -22.30
C ASN A 390 -0.78 -6.88 -21.56
N HIS A 391 -0.68 -5.76 -22.28
CA HIS A 391 -0.45 -4.46 -21.65
C HIS A 391 -1.73 -3.83 -21.05
N LEU A 392 -2.90 -4.07 -21.67
CA LEU A 392 -4.16 -3.52 -21.19
C LEU A 392 -4.72 -4.27 -19.97
N ASN A 393 -4.67 -5.61 -19.98
CA ASN A 393 -5.27 -6.44 -18.94
C ASN A 393 -4.81 -6.13 -17.49
N PRO A 394 -3.52 -5.92 -17.21
CA PRO A 394 -3.07 -5.53 -15.87
C PRO A 394 -3.61 -4.18 -15.43
N VAL A 395 -3.70 -3.22 -16.35
CA VAL A 395 -4.19 -1.85 -16.07
C VAL A 395 -5.69 -1.87 -15.77
N ILE A 396 -6.49 -2.56 -16.61
CA ILE A 396 -7.92 -2.74 -16.40
C ILE A 396 -8.18 -3.43 -15.07
N ARG A 397 -7.52 -4.56 -14.82
CA ARG A 397 -7.66 -5.35 -13.59
C ARG A 397 -7.30 -4.53 -12.35
N GLY A 398 -6.18 -3.82 -12.37
CA GLY A 398 -5.71 -3.02 -11.25
C GLY A 398 -6.71 -1.93 -10.87
N TRP A 399 -7.18 -1.17 -11.87
CA TRP A 399 -8.13 -0.07 -11.67
C TRP A 399 -9.52 -0.59 -11.23
N SER A 400 -10.05 -1.62 -11.89
CA SER A 400 -11.34 -2.21 -11.54
C SER A 400 -11.35 -2.78 -10.12
N ASN A 401 -10.27 -3.47 -9.72
CA ASN A 401 -10.14 -4.00 -8.36
C ASN A 401 -10.09 -2.88 -7.31
N TYR A 402 -9.40 -1.76 -7.59
CA TYR A 402 -9.33 -0.62 -6.69
C TYR A 402 -10.71 -0.03 -6.41
N TYR A 403 -11.55 0.11 -7.44
CA TYR A 403 -12.89 0.67 -7.33
C TYR A 403 -14.01 -0.36 -7.11
N SER A 404 -13.70 -1.65 -7.02
CA SER A 404 -14.69 -2.72 -6.81
C SER A 404 -15.41 -2.66 -5.46
N THR A 405 -14.96 -1.80 -4.55
CA THR A 405 -15.54 -1.68 -3.20
C THR A 405 -16.68 -0.68 -3.08
N VAL A 406 -16.93 0.08 -4.13
CA VAL A 406 -17.89 1.20 -4.17
C VAL A 406 -18.87 1.06 -5.34
N VAL A 407 -19.75 2.05 -5.54
CA VAL A 407 -20.76 2.04 -6.60
C VAL A 407 -20.12 2.42 -7.94
N SER A 408 -19.53 1.43 -8.64
CA SER A 408 -18.72 1.65 -9.84
C SER A 408 -19.18 0.91 -11.10
N LYS A 409 -20.24 0.08 -11.04
CA LYS A 409 -20.67 -0.72 -12.20
C LYS A 409 -21.01 0.13 -13.45
N GLU A 410 -21.72 1.22 -13.27
CA GLU A 410 -22.04 2.16 -14.35
C GLU A 410 -20.78 2.74 -14.99
N VAL A 411 -19.81 3.16 -14.14
CA VAL A 411 -18.53 3.68 -14.60
C VAL A 411 -17.71 2.59 -15.30
N PHE A 412 -17.74 1.36 -14.82
CA PHE A 412 -17.08 0.23 -15.47
C PHE A 412 -17.62 -0.01 -16.87
N SER A 413 -18.95 -0.04 -17.05
CA SER A 413 -19.57 -0.19 -18.36
C SER A 413 -19.26 0.98 -19.30
N GLN A 414 -19.20 2.21 -18.77
CA GLN A 414 -18.79 3.39 -19.52
C GLN A 414 -17.34 3.27 -20.02
N MET A 415 -16.43 2.81 -19.16
CA MET A 415 -15.02 2.61 -19.53
C MET A 415 -14.85 1.52 -20.58
N ASP A 416 -15.62 0.43 -20.49
CA ASP A 416 -15.61 -0.65 -21.48
C ASP A 416 -16.07 -0.15 -22.84
N ASN A 417 -17.12 0.68 -22.89
CA ASN A 417 -17.60 1.29 -24.14
C ASN A 417 -16.55 2.23 -24.75
N LEU A 418 -15.93 3.11 -23.94
CA LEU A 418 -14.90 4.03 -24.42
C LEU A 418 -13.67 3.26 -24.96
N LEU A 419 -13.27 2.18 -24.28
CA LEU A 419 -12.18 1.33 -24.73
C LEU A 419 -12.54 0.58 -26.02
N TYR A 420 -13.75 0.04 -26.13
CA TYR A 420 -14.25 -0.56 -27.37
C TYR A 420 -14.15 0.40 -28.57
N GLN A 421 -14.66 1.62 -28.42
CA GLN A 421 -14.58 2.65 -29.47
C GLN A 421 -13.11 2.96 -29.87
N LYS A 422 -12.22 2.99 -28.88
CA LYS A 422 -10.78 3.23 -29.12
C LYS A 422 -10.14 2.08 -29.88
N LEU A 423 -10.43 0.83 -29.51
CA LEU A 423 -9.93 -0.37 -30.17
C LEU A 423 -10.50 -0.52 -31.59
N ALA A 424 -11.76 -0.16 -31.82
CA ALA A 424 -12.35 -0.16 -33.15
C ALA A 424 -11.64 0.86 -34.09
N ARG A 425 -11.28 2.04 -33.57
CA ARG A 425 -10.46 3.01 -34.31
C ARG A 425 -9.04 2.52 -34.54
N TRP A 426 -8.41 1.86 -33.57
CA TRP A 426 -7.10 1.22 -33.70
C TRP A 426 -7.12 0.18 -34.83
N GLY A 427 -8.11 -0.73 -34.87
CA GLY A 427 -8.21 -1.74 -35.91
C GLY A 427 -8.43 -1.17 -37.31
N ARG A 428 -9.23 -0.08 -37.47
CA ARG A 428 -9.40 0.63 -38.74
C ARG A 428 -8.12 1.34 -39.19
N LYS A 429 -7.34 1.88 -38.25
CA LYS A 429 -6.06 2.54 -38.59
C LYS A 429 -5.01 1.53 -39.10
N ILE A 430 -5.03 0.30 -38.58
CA ILE A 430 -4.14 -0.78 -39.07
C ILE A 430 -4.60 -1.29 -40.44
N HIS A 431 -5.90 -1.29 -40.69
CA HIS A 431 -6.49 -1.82 -41.94
C HIS A 431 -7.34 -0.75 -42.64
N PRO A 432 -6.71 0.31 -43.21
CA PRO A 432 -7.45 1.43 -43.80
C PRO A 432 -8.33 1.01 -45.00
N ASN A 433 -7.90 0.01 -45.74
CA ASN A 433 -8.60 -0.49 -46.94
C ASN A 433 -9.62 -1.61 -46.64
N LYS A 434 -9.92 -1.89 -45.39
CA LYS A 434 -10.89 -2.92 -44.98
C LYS A 434 -12.12 -2.30 -44.33
N THR A 435 -13.28 -2.94 -44.55
CA THR A 435 -14.53 -2.50 -43.95
C THR A 435 -14.53 -2.68 -42.42
N GLY A 436 -15.32 -1.89 -41.70
CA GLY A 436 -15.49 -2.04 -40.25
C GLY A 436 -15.99 -3.43 -39.85
N LYS A 437 -16.84 -4.07 -40.66
CA LYS A 437 -17.30 -5.46 -40.46
C LYS A 437 -16.13 -6.45 -40.51
N TRP A 438 -15.22 -6.28 -41.47
CA TRP A 438 -14.04 -7.13 -41.58
C TRP A 438 -13.12 -6.97 -40.36
N VAL A 439 -12.84 -5.72 -39.95
CA VAL A 439 -12.03 -5.42 -38.74
C VAL A 439 -12.67 -6.04 -37.49
N ALA A 440 -13.97 -5.91 -37.36
CA ALA A 440 -14.69 -6.50 -36.25
C ALA A 440 -14.56 -8.05 -36.23
N ARG A 441 -14.78 -8.72 -37.37
CA ARG A 441 -14.62 -10.17 -37.50
C ARG A 441 -13.19 -10.64 -37.23
N LYS A 442 -12.17 -9.80 -37.53
CA LYS A 442 -10.77 -10.14 -37.29
C LYS A 442 -10.39 -10.12 -35.82
N TYR A 443 -10.82 -9.09 -35.06
CA TYR A 443 -10.33 -8.79 -33.74
C TYR A 443 -11.31 -9.13 -32.61
N TRP A 444 -12.59 -9.34 -32.90
CA TRP A 444 -13.59 -9.75 -31.91
C TRP A 444 -14.07 -11.17 -32.21
N GLN A 445 -14.13 -11.99 -31.17
CA GLN A 445 -14.47 -13.41 -31.23
C GLN A 445 -15.61 -13.71 -30.27
N MET A 446 -16.33 -14.81 -30.54
CA MET A 446 -17.21 -15.43 -29.54
C MET A 446 -16.34 -16.33 -28.65
N ILE A 447 -16.32 -16.05 -27.36
CA ILE A 447 -15.56 -16.83 -26.36
C ILE A 447 -16.44 -17.11 -25.16
N ASP A 448 -16.60 -18.36 -24.82
CA ASP A 448 -17.53 -18.81 -23.76
C ASP A 448 -18.94 -18.19 -23.98
N ASN A 449 -19.50 -17.57 -22.95
CA ASN A 449 -20.81 -16.91 -23.02
C ASN A 449 -20.75 -15.44 -23.50
N ARG A 450 -19.64 -14.99 -24.12
CA ARG A 450 -19.48 -13.64 -24.66
C ARG A 450 -19.51 -13.64 -26.16
N ASN A 451 -20.51 -12.98 -26.71
CA ASN A 451 -20.70 -12.89 -28.16
C ASN A 451 -19.70 -11.91 -28.84
N TRP A 452 -18.92 -11.12 -28.06
CA TRP A 452 -18.12 -10.03 -28.63
C TRP A 452 -16.92 -9.68 -27.75
N ALA A 453 -15.94 -10.60 -27.71
CA ALA A 453 -14.72 -10.38 -26.95
C ALA A 453 -13.56 -9.97 -27.87
N PHE A 454 -12.84 -8.89 -27.52
CA PHE A 454 -11.57 -8.57 -28.20
C PHE A 454 -10.54 -9.61 -27.83
N ALA A 455 -10.25 -10.53 -28.74
CA ALA A 455 -9.47 -11.73 -28.45
C ALA A 455 -8.76 -12.30 -29.66
N THR A 456 -7.66 -13.00 -29.43
CA THR A 456 -6.89 -13.69 -30.47
C THR A 456 -7.61 -14.92 -30.97
N ARG A 457 -7.38 -15.27 -32.23
CA ARG A 457 -7.84 -16.53 -32.81
C ARG A 457 -6.84 -17.64 -32.45
N SER A 458 -7.11 -18.38 -31.40
CA SER A 458 -6.35 -19.57 -31.04
C SER A 458 -7.34 -20.64 -30.58
N GLU A 459 -7.26 -21.83 -31.15
CA GLU A 459 -8.17 -22.92 -30.82
C GLU A 459 -7.92 -23.48 -29.42
N SER A 460 -6.66 -23.47 -28.95
CA SER A 460 -6.28 -24.10 -27.69
C SER A 460 -6.29 -23.16 -26.48
N ASN A 461 -5.99 -21.86 -26.67
CA ASN A 461 -5.92 -20.90 -25.55
C ASN A 461 -6.06 -19.45 -26.05
N PRO A 462 -7.28 -18.99 -26.39
CA PRO A 462 -7.48 -17.63 -26.87
C PRO A 462 -7.17 -16.61 -25.77
N MET A 463 -6.30 -15.67 -26.11
CA MET A 463 -6.02 -14.53 -25.23
C MET A 463 -7.09 -13.47 -25.41
N GLN A 464 -7.80 -13.12 -24.33
CA GLN A 464 -8.91 -12.16 -24.37
C GLN A 464 -8.66 -10.93 -23.53
N LEU A 465 -9.16 -9.79 -23.99
CA LEU A 465 -9.21 -8.56 -23.22
C LEU A 465 -10.27 -8.66 -22.11
N ARG A 466 -9.88 -8.34 -20.90
CA ARG A 466 -10.81 -8.22 -19.77
C ARG A 466 -11.68 -6.99 -19.91
N THR A 467 -12.89 -7.06 -19.42
CA THR A 467 -13.73 -5.88 -19.25
C THR A 467 -13.70 -5.41 -17.79
N HIS A 468 -13.90 -4.11 -17.56
CA HIS A 468 -14.05 -3.55 -16.22
C HIS A 468 -15.30 -4.12 -15.54
N ALA A 469 -16.39 -4.23 -16.30
CA ALA A 469 -17.69 -4.70 -15.83
C ALA A 469 -17.71 -6.16 -15.34
N GLU A 470 -16.73 -7.00 -15.71
CA GLU A 470 -16.55 -8.33 -15.13
C GLU A 470 -16.23 -8.31 -13.64
N THR A 471 -15.60 -7.23 -13.17
CA THR A 471 -15.17 -7.15 -11.77
C THR A 471 -16.40 -7.03 -10.86
N PRO A 472 -16.60 -7.97 -9.92
CA PRO A 472 -17.73 -7.92 -9.00
C PRO A 472 -17.55 -6.77 -8.00
N ILE A 473 -18.66 -6.14 -7.60
CA ILE A 473 -18.66 -5.16 -6.53
C ILE A 473 -18.77 -5.88 -5.19
N ILE A 474 -17.71 -5.74 -4.35
CA ILE A 474 -17.63 -6.37 -3.03
C ILE A 474 -17.27 -5.30 -2.02
N ARG A 475 -18.20 -4.99 -1.11
CA ARG A 475 -17.97 -3.96 -0.08
C ARG A 475 -16.78 -4.33 0.80
N HIS A 476 -15.88 -3.37 0.98
CA HIS A 476 -14.74 -3.52 1.87
C HIS A 476 -15.18 -3.38 3.33
N ILE A 477 -14.75 -4.31 4.17
CA ILE A 477 -14.96 -4.25 5.61
C ILE A 477 -13.75 -3.56 6.25
N LYS A 478 -13.97 -2.39 6.87
CA LYS A 478 -12.93 -1.63 7.57
C LYS A 478 -12.25 -2.46 8.67
N VAL A 479 -10.97 -2.22 8.89
CA VAL A 479 -10.23 -2.77 10.04
C VAL A 479 -10.93 -2.36 11.35
N LYS A 480 -11.00 -3.29 12.31
CA LYS A 480 -11.54 -3.00 13.64
C LYS A 480 -10.64 -1.97 14.35
N GLY A 481 -11.21 -0.87 14.79
CA GLY A 481 -10.62 0.17 15.61
C GLY A 481 -9.10 0.15 15.77
N GLU A 482 -8.63 -0.23 16.93
CA GLU A 482 -7.20 -0.28 17.31
C GLU A 482 -6.49 -1.59 16.94
N ALA A 483 -7.12 -2.49 16.15
CA ALA A 483 -6.48 -3.75 15.76
C ALA A 483 -5.18 -3.47 14.97
N SER A 484 -4.14 -4.22 15.30
CA SER A 484 -2.82 -4.14 14.67
C SER A 484 -2.29 -5.54 14.32
N PRO A 485 -1.55 -5.73 13.21
CA PRO A 485 -0.90 -7.01 12.91
C PRO A 485 0.01 -7.52 14.03
N TYR A 486 0.44 -6.65 14.95
CA TYR A 486 1.27 -6.97 16.11
C TYR A 486 0.46 -7.35 17.37
N ASP A 487 -0.88 -7.29 17.35
CA ASP A 487 -1.74 -7.61 18.51
C ASP A 487 -1.75 -9.11 18.86
N GLY A 488 -1.27 -9.95 17.94
CA GLY A 488 -1.21 -11.41 18.09
C GLY A 488 -2.46 -12.15 17.60
N ASN A 489 -3.49 -11.47 17.13
CA ASN A 489 -4.69 -12.08 16.55
C ASN A 489 -4.46 -12.53 15.10
N LEU A 490 -3.55 -13.48 14.92
CA LEU A 490 -3.18 -13.99 13.60
C LEU A 490 -4.36 -14.60 12.82
N LYS A 491 -5.39 -15.09 13.52
CA LYS A 491 -6.61 -15.62 12.85
C LYS A 491 -7.36 -14.49 12.14
N TYR A 492 -7.58 -13.38 12.82
CA TYR A 492 -8.23 -12.19 12.24
C TYR A 492 -7.46 -11.68 11.03
N TRP A 493 -6.14 -11.48 11.17
CA TRP A 493 -5.32 -10.89 10.12
C TRP A 493 -5.16 -11.82 8.91
N SER A 494 -4.84 -13.10 9.09
CA SER A 494 -4.66 -14.04 7.98
C SER A 494 -5.95 -14.29 7.18
N THR A 495 -7.12 -14.28 7.84
CA THR A 495 -8.40 -14.41 7.12
C THR A 495 -8.83 -13.11 6.43
N ARG A 496 -8.37 -11.97 6.93
CA ARG A 496 -8.65 -10.66 6.35
C ARG A 496 -7.86 -10.40 5.06
N MET A 497 -6.62 -10.89 4.98
CA MET A 497 -5.74 -10.68 3.82
C MET A 497 -6.43 -11.05 2.50
N GLY A 498 -7.11 -12.19 2.44
CA GLY A 498 -7.83 -12.63 1.25
C GLY A 498 -9.06 -11.81 0.87
N LYS A 499 -9.49 -10.88 1.73
CA LYS A 499 -10.64 -9.99 1.52
C LYS A 499 -10.23 -8.56 1.15
N GLN A 500 -8.94 -8.30 1.01
CA GLN A 500 -8.46 -6.98 0.61
C GLN A 500 -8.71 -6.77 -0.90
N PRO A 501 -9.12 -5.56 -1.29
CA PRO A 501 -9.23 -5.20 -2.72
C PRO A 501 -7.86 -5.35 -3.40
N GLY A 502 -7.87 -5.87 -4.63
CA GLY A 502 -6.64 -6.08 -5.39
C GLY A 502 -5.92 -7.40 -5.12
N VAL A 503 -6.35 -8.18 -4.13
CA VAL A 503 -5.82 -9.55 -3.97
C VAL A 503 -6.33 -10.42 -5.12
N PRO A 504 -5.44 -11.11 -5.87
CA PRO A 504 -5.85 -11.98 -6.95
C PRO A 504 -6.86 -13.03 -6.49
N THR A 505 -7.88 -13.29 -7.30
CA THR A 505 -8.95 -14.25 -6.96
C THR A 505 -8.40 -15.62 -6.58
N ARG A 506 -7.34 -16.08 -7.26
CA ARG A 506 -6.67 -17.35 -6.93
C ARG A 506 -6.11 -17.36 -5.51
N VAL A 507 -5.39 -16.32 -5.13
CA VAL A 507 -4.82 -16.17 -3.78
C VAL A 507 -5.93 -16.10 -2.73
N SER A 508 -6.98 -15.31 -2.97
CA SER A 508 -8.13 -15.21 -2.06
C SER A 508 -8.82 -16.57 -1.84
N LYS A 509 -9.06 -17.34 -2.94
CA LYS A 509 -9.65 -18.67 -2.85
C LYS A 509 -8.75 -19.66 -2.11
N LEU A 510 -7.43 -19.64 -2.36
CA LEU A 510 -6.46 -20.49 -1.67
C LEU A 510 -6.34 -20.14 -0.19
N LEU A 511 -6.26 -18.84 0.16
CA LEU A 511 -6.27 -18.39 1.56
C LEU A 511 -7.52 -18.86 2.31
N LYS A 512 -8.70 -18.78 1.68
CA LYS A 512 -9.94 -19.28 2.27
C LYS A 512 -9.89 -20.78 2.49
N ARG A 513 -9.48 -21.57 1.47
CA ARG A 513 -9.36 -23.04 1.54
C ARG A 513 -8.37 -23.47 2.61
N GLN A 514 -7.22 -22.81 2.71
CA GLN A 514 -6.15 -23.12 3.65
C GLN A 514 -6.34 -22.46 5.03
N LYS A 515 -7.49 -21.77 5.26
CA LYS A 515 -7.81 -21.08 6.53
C LYS A 515 -6.72 -20.10 6.95
N GLY A 516 -6.09 -19.40 5.97
CA GLY A 516 -5.02 -18.44 6.18
C GLY A 516 -3.69 -19.05 6.61
N LYS A 517 -3.43 -20.32 6.30
CA LYS A 517 -2.19 -21.04 6.64
C LYS A 517 -1.41 -21.41 5.38
N CYS A 518 -0.09 -21.41 5.49
CA CYS A 518 0.79 -21.99 4.48
C CYS A 518 0.61 -23.52 4.43
N ALA A 519 0.43 -24.09 3.24
CA ALA A 519 0.22 -25.53 3.08
C ALA A 519 1.46 -26.36 3.47
N HIS A 520 2.68 -25.81 3.32
CA HIS A 520 3.93 -26.51 3.63
C HIS A 520 4.25 -26.49 5.14
N CYS A 521 4.27 -25.31 5.77
CA CYS A 521 4.72 -25.20 7.17
C CYS A 521 3.60 -25.10 8.21
N GLY A 522 2.33 -25.02 7.78
CA GLY A 522 1.15 -24.92 8.66
C GLY A 522 1.00 -23.59 9.42
N LEU A 523 1.96 -22.66 9.32
CA LEU A 523 1.88 -21.37 9.98
C LEU A 523 0.90 -20.44 9.25
N ARG A 524 0.28 -19.54 10.02
CA ARG A 524 -0.58 -18.50 9.46
C ARG A 524 0.25 -17.44 8.76
N PHE A 525 -0.25 -17.00 7.60
CA PHE A 525 0.30 -15.85 6.91
C PHE A 525 0.13 -14.57 7.73
N ARG A 526 1.14 -13.73 7.70
CA ARG A 526 1.19 -12.40 8.30
C ARG A 526 1.20 -11.33 7.22
N GLU A 527 0.91 -10.10 7.56
CA GLU A 527 0.84 -8.98 6.61
C GLU A 527 2.14 -8.75 5.81
N GLU A 528 3.27 -9.06 6.42
CA GLU A 528 4.59 -8.88 5.80
C GLU A 528 5.09 -10.10 5.03
N ASP A 529 4.37 -11.24 5.09
CA ASP A 529 4.79 -12.47 4.42
C ASP A 529 4.57 -12.36 2.91
N VAL A 530 5.58 -12.75 2.14
CA VAL A 530 5.45 -12.92 0.69
C VAL A 530 4.80 -14.28 0.43
N MET A 531 3.62 -14.24 -0.18
CA MET A 531 2.84 -15.42 -0.55
C MET A 531 3.06 -15.78 -2.01
N GLU A 532 3.29 -17.05 -2.30
CA GLU A 532 3.46 -17.57 -3.66
C GLU A 532 2.49 -18.73 -3.93
N ILE A 533 1.91 -18.72 -5.12
CA ILE A 533 1.08 -19.83 -5.60
C ILE A 533 2.00 -20.89 -6.18
N ASP A 534 1.82 -22.10 -5.71
CA ASP A 534 2.60 -23.24 -6.13
C ASP A 534 1.71 -24.43 -6.54
N HIS A 535 2.24 -25.35 -7.34
CA HIS A 535 1.58 -26.58 -7.71
C HIS A 535 1.90 -27.70 -6.69
N VAL A 536 0.89 -28.38 -6.16
CA VAL A 536 1.10 -29.54 -5.28
C VAL A 536 1.94 -30.60 -6.00
N ILE A 537 1.53 -30.98 -7.21
CA ILE A 537 2.30 -31.78 -8.15
C ILE A 537 2.90 -30.82 -9.17
N PRO A 538 4.24 -30.72 -9.29
CA PRO A 538 4.90 -29.83 -10.24
C PRO A 538 4.43 -30.02 -11.68
N LYS A 539 4.42 -28.95 -12.48
CA LYS A 539 4.11 -29.04 -13.92
C LYS A 539 5.06 -29.96 -14.67
N SER A 540 6.34 -29.98 -14.29
CA SER A 540 7.36 -30.89 -14.84
C SER A 540 7.03 -32.38 -14.61
N LYS A 541 6.20 -32.69 -13.60
CA LYS A 541 5.72 -34.03 -13.28
C LYS A 541 4.24 -34.26 -13.71
N GLY A 542 3.74 -33.51 -14.71
CA GLY A 542 2.37 -33.66 -15.23
C GLY A 542 1.28 -32.96 -14.41
N GLY A 543 1.63 -32.13 -13.45
CA GLY A 543 0.66 -31.42 -12.62
C GLY A 543 -0.18 -30.41 -13.41
N LYS A 544 -1.51 -30.52 -13.33
CA LYS A 544 -2.45 -29.63 -14.03
C LYS A 544 -2.64 -28.31 -13.30
N ASN A 545 -2.87 -27.22 -14.06
CA ASN A 545 -3.13 -25.87 -13.53
C ASN A 545 -4.58 -25.72 -13.04
N THR A 546 -5.01 -26.58 -12.13
CA THR A 546 -6.36 -26.58 -11.53
C THR A 546 -6.30 -26.21 -10.06
N TYR A 547 -7.39 -25.65 -9.52
CA TYR A 547 -7.44 -25.29 -8.09
C TYR A 547 -7.16 -26.48 -7.14
N LYS A 548 -7.45 -27.72 -7.54
CA LYS A 548 -7.13 -28.92 -6.75
C LYS A 548 -5.62 -29.12 -6.61
N ASN A 549 -4.86 -28.78 -7.64
CA ASN A 549 -3.40 -28.88 -7.68
C ASN A 549 -2.66 -27.59 -7.29
N LEU A 550 -3.36 -26.51 -6.91
CA LEU A 550 -2.73 -25.27 -6.49
C LEU A 550 -2.71 -25.14 -4.97
N GLN A 551 -1.65 -24.59 -4.42
CA GLN A 551 -1.49 -24.26 -3.01
C GLN A 551 -0.82 -22.89 -2.83
N LEU A 552 -0.97 -22.31 -1.64
CA LEU A 552 -0.36 -21.03 -1.27
C LEU A 552 0.70 -21.30 -0.21
N LEU A 553 1.91 -20.85 -0.48
CA LEU A 553 3.08 -21.06 0.37
C LEU A 553 3.69 -19.71 0.76
N HIS A 554 4.42 -19.66 1.89
CA HIS A 554 5.41 -18.61 2.09
C HIS A 554 6.51 -18.76 1.03
N ARG A 555 7.09 -17.69 0.56
CA ARG A 555 8.18 -17.70 -0.42
C ARG A 555 9.31 -18.65 -0.03
N HIS A 556 9.79 -18.58 1.22
CA HIS A 556 10.83 -19.49 1.70
C HIS A 556 10.38 -20.96 1.75
N CYS A 557 9.09 -21.24 1.97
CA CYS A 557 8.55 -22.59 1.90
C CYS A 557 8.43 -23.09 0.45
N HIS A 558 8.14 -22.19 -0.47
CA HIS A 558 8.14 -22.45 -1.90
C HIS A 558 9.55 -22.78 -2.39
N ASP A 559 10.56 -21.97 -2.01
CA ASP A 559 11.98 -22.20 -2.35
C ASP A 559 12.44 -23.59 -1.86
N VAL A 560 12.11 -23.97 -0.60
CA VAL A 560 12.45 -25.30 -0.02
C VAL A 560 11.76 -26.44 -0.77
N LYS A 561 10.45 -26.28 -1.07
CA LYS A 561 9.70 -27.30 -1.80
C LYS A 561 10.25 -27.48 -3.22
N THR A 562 10.51 -26.40 -3.94
CA THR A 562 11.05 -26.43 -5.30
C THR A 562 12.42 -27.12 -5.35
N ALA A 563 13.26 -26.91 -4.32
CA ALA A 563 14.52 -27.62 -4.21
C ALA A 563 14.34 -29.13 -3.95
N SER A 564 13.31 -29.52 -3.19
CA SER A 564 13.07 -30.92 -2.82
C SER A 564 12.34 -31.74 -3.89
N ASP A 565 11.48 -31.11 -4.70
CA ASP A 565 10.68 -31.82 -5.71
C ASP A 565 11.32 -31.89 -7.11
N GLY A 566 12.57 -31.41 -7.24
CA GLY A 566 13.35 -31.47 -8.47
C GLY A 566 12.88 -30.51 -9.57
N SER A 567 12.07 -29.52 -9.21
CA SER A 567 11.59 -28.49 -10.17
C SER A 567 12.68 -27.50 -10.58
N LEU A 568 13.86 -27.53 -9.95
CA LEU A 568 15.07 -26.88 -10.42
C LEU A 568 15.69 -27.74 -11.52
N GLY A 569 15.06 -27.75 -12.71
CA GLY A 569 15.69 -28.25 -13.90
C GLY A 569 16.95 -27.43 -14.22
N SER A 570 18.02 -28.13 -14.58
CA SER A 570 19.28 -27.61 -15.08
C SER A 570 19.05 -26.62 -16.24
N HIS A 571 18.87 -25.35 -15.94
CA HIS A 571 19.09 -24.24 -16.88
C HIS A 571 19.60 -23.03 -16.14
N ASP A 572 20.89 -22.84 -16.23
CA ASP A 572 21.52 -21.54 -16.23
C ASP A 572 20.83 -20.64 -17.26
N ASN A 573 20.56 -19.39 -16.85
CA ASN A 573 20.30 -18.27 -17.73
C ASN A 573 19.06 -18.33 -18.65
N GLN A 574 17.88 -18.31 -18.08
CA GLN A 574 16.81 -17.46 -18.62
C GLN A 574 15.87 -17.08 -17.48
N VAL A 575 15.97 -15.83 -17.04
CA VAL A 575 14.89 -15.17 -16.30
C VAL A 575 13.76 -14.99 -17.32
N VAL A 576 12.98 -16.06 -17.51
CA VAL A 576 11.64 -15.90 -18.07
C VAL A 576 10.83 -15.27 -16.96
N GLU A 577 10.63 -13.96 -17.02
CA GLU A 577 9.61 -13.28 -16.27
C GLU A 577 8.27 -13.90 -16.70
N GLU A 578 7.80 -14.90 -15.95
CA GLU A 578 6.40 -15.27 -16.03
C GLU A 578 5.58 -14.00 -15.75
N PRO A 579 4.50 -13.74 -16.50
CA PRO A 579 3.63 -12.59 -16.26
C PRO A 579 3.21 -12.59 -14.78
N ASP A 580 3.36 -11.47 -14.13
CA ASP A 580 3.25 -11.21 -12.68
C ASP A 580 1.84 -11.48 -12.12
N ASP A 581 1.38 -12.73 -12.17
CA ASP A 581 0.03 -13.15 -11.74
C ASP A 581 -0.05 -13.59 -10.26
N GLY A 582 1.00 -13.47 -9.45
CA GLY A 582 0.94 -14.06 -8.12
C GLY A 582 1.82 -13.50 -7.01
N LYS A 583 2.67 -12.52 -7.24
CA LYS A 583 3.54 -11.98 -6.19
C LYS A 583 2.86 -10.84 -5.44
N LEU A 584 2.22 -11.17 -4.33
CA LEU A 584 1.78 -10.19 -3.33
C LEU A 584 2.97 -9.77 -2.49
N SER A 585 3.64 -8.69 -2.88
CA SER A 585 4.47 -7.94 -1.95
C SER A 585 3.58 -7.19 -0.95
N SER A 586 4.00 -7.14 0.32
CA SER A 586 3.30 -6.37 1.36
C SER A 586 2.93 -4.97 0.87
N PRO A 587 1.72 -4.45 1.17
CA PRO A 587 1.30 -3.10 0.83
C PRO A 587 2.28 -2.02 1.29
N VAL A 588 3.00 -2.27 2.39
CA VAL A 588 4.02 -1.36 2.94
C VAL A 588 5.21 -1.16 2.00
N LEU A 589 5.53 -2.15 1.17
CA LEU A 589 6.62 -2.05 0.18
C LEU A 589 6.15 -1.56 -1.20
N LYS A 590 4.83 -1.63 -1.49
CA LYS A 590 4.22 -1.02 -2.69
C LYS A 590 4.09 0.49 -2.58
N THR A 591 4.15 1.07 -1.40
CA THR A 591 4.08 2.52 -1.20
C THR A 591 5.35 3.27 -1.62
N SER A 592 6.41 2.60 -2.05
CA SER A 592 7.49 3.26 -2.78
C SER A 592 7.10 3.68 -4.22
N ARG A 593 5.96 3.22 -4.73
CA ARG A 593 5.18 3.87 -5.78
C ARG A 593 4.11 4.77 -5.15
N VAL A 594 4.53 5.78 -4.41
CA VAL A 594 3.68 6.92 -4.07
C VAL A 594 3.38 7.66 -5.39
N GLY A 595 2.47 7.14 -6.15
CA GLY A 595 2.12 7.66 -7.46
C GLY A 595 0.96 6.92 -8.11
N ASP A 596 0.63 5.71 -7.66
CA ASP A 596 -0.44 4.89 -8.23
C ASP A 596 -1.69 4.78 -7.33
N CYS A 597 -1.90 5.66 -6.37
CA CYS A 597 -3.26 6.10 -6.10
C CYS A 597 -3.66 6.94 -7.33
N PRO A 598 -4.67 6.55 -8.13
CA PRO A 598 -5.18 7.44 -9.15
C PRO A 598 -5.70 8.69 -8.43
N ALA A 599 -4.89 9.73 -8.45
CA ALA A 599 -5.28 11.06 -7.95
C ALA A 599 -6.27 11.70 -8.93
#